data_406fc4d78898b29be315528d1dd058bc
#
_entry.id   406fc4d78898b29be315528d1dd058bc
#
_cell.length_a   1.000
_cell.length_b   1.000
_cell.length_c   1.000
_cell.angle_alpha   90.00
_cell.angle_beta   90.00
_cell.angle_gamma   90.00
#
_symmetry.space_group_name_H-M   'P 1'
#
loop_
_entity.id
_entity.type
_entity.pdbx_description
1 polymer ?
#
loop_
_entity_poly.entity_id
_entity_poly.type
_entity_poly.pdbx_seq_one_letter_code
_entity_poly.pdbx_strand_id
1 'polypeptide(L)'
;NTDLAEGRNLLGRMALAIGTTLNYQQTLGLTLDGVAGKPLFATTPSVPGLTLGTAVGSISFTNSASFSPTEFAASDYEVRFDATGVGGQVVRLSDGETTPFTNIATLSTTQIDGLTFNFTATGTANERVLFKPFGTAASDMKALVYSPRDLAVANPINAAMGTSNSGTLQLAGLQATGITWNGGTGQAVNSGIGGLSMPPSPVPPATTGGGVVLTFNAAGQFTLSGNANPPIDMAANPPQLLAGPPYAYTSGQSIHIDGWSINLKGSPKAGDTVTIGNAKDAQYGDNYTRNAGNATALMNLRDVKMFDESTLSDGYASAMAQVGTRTQSALFASDLSKSIAVNLENDRTAVSGVNLDEEAAKLLQ
;
A
#
# COMPACT_ATOMS: atom_id res chain seq x y z
N ASN A 1 24.00 15.54 -3.62
CA ASN A 1 23.59 14.34 -2.84
C ASN A 1 22.07 14.28 -2.56
N THR A 2 21.35 15.38 -2.59
CA THR A 2 19.89 15.44 -2.41
C THR A 2 19.15 14.70 -3.53
N ASP A 3 19.52 14.93 -4.79
CA ASP A 3 18.85 14.30 -5.94
C ASP A 3 18.97 12.76 -5.93
N LEU A 4 20.11 12.24 -5.48
CA LEU A 4 20.31 10.79 -5.35
C LEU A 4 19.43 10.20 -4.23
N ALA A 5 19.31 10.91 -3.10
CA ALA A 5 18.44 10.48 -2.00
C ALA A 5 16.98 10.48 -2.42
N GLU A 6 16.52 11.52 -3.12
CA GLU A 6 15.17 11.60 -3.65
C GLU A 6 14.87 10.49 -4.68
N GLY A 7 15.81 10.24 -5.62
CA GLY A 7 15.66 9.13 -6.57
C GLY A 7 15.56 7.77 -5.87
N ARG A 8 16.34 7.53 -4.81
CA ARG A 8 16.25 6.32 -3.99
C ARG A 8 14.90 6.22 -3.27
N ASN A 9 14.43 7.32 -2.70
CA ASN A 9 13.15 7.35 -1.99
C ASN A 9 11.98 7.09 -2.96
N LEU A 10 12.01 7.64 -4.17
CA LEU A 10 11.01 7.34 -5.20
C LEU A 10 10.99 5.85 -5.57
N LEU A 11 12.14 5.27 -5.90
CA LEU A 11 12.24 3.85 -6.25
C LEU A 11 11.89 2.93 -5.07
N GLY A 12 12.37 3.27 -3.87
CA GLY A 12 12.10 2.49 -2.66
C GLY A 12 10.62 2.52 -2.27
N ARG A 13 9.97 3.67 -2.36
CA ARG A 13 8.52 3.81 -2.18
C ARG A 13 7.76 2.92 -3.14
N MET A 14 8.13 2.94 -4.43
CA MET A 14 7.49 2.10 -5.45
C MET A 14 7.67 0.61 -5.16
N ALA A 15 8.88 0.18 -4.88
CA ALA A 15 9.16 -1.22 -4.55
C ALA A 15 8.35 -1.69 -3.34
N LEU A 16 8.31 -0.88 -2.28
CA LEU A 16 7.55 -1.20 -1.08
C LEU A 16 6.05 -1.26 -1.36
N ALA A 17 5.47 -0.28 -2.05
CA ALA A 17 4.05 -0.24 -2.38
C ALA A 17 3.64 -1.45 -3.24
N ILE A 18 4.42 -1.79 -4.28
CA ILE A 18 4.19 -2.97 -5.12
C ILE A 18 4.29 -4.25 -4.29
N GLY A 19 5.39 -4.41 -3.55
CA GLY A 19 5.64 -5.63 -2.78
C GLY A 19 4.58 -5.88 -1.72
N THR A 20 4.20 -4.87 -0.96
CA THR A 20 3.18 -4.98 0.09
C THR A 20 1.79 -5.22 -0.47
N THR A 21 1.40 -4.55 -1.55
CA THR A 21 0.08 -4.74 -2.19
C THR A 21 -0.06 -6.13 -2.80
N LEU A 22 0.97 -6.61 -3.50
CA LEU A 22 0.97 -7.97 -4.06
C LEU A 22 1.00 -9.03 -2.96
N ASN A 23 1.81 -8.84 -1.92
CA ASN A 23 1.84 -9.74 -0.77
C ASN A 23 0.48 -9.80 -0.10
N TYR A 24 -0.17 -8.65 0.11
CA TYR A 24 -1.48 -8.59 0.71
C TYR A 24 -2.50 -9.42 -0.08
N GLN A 25 -2.62 -9.19 -1.39
CA GLN A 25 -3.57 -9.93 -2.23
C GLN A 25 -3.23 -11.43 -2.29
N GLN A 26 -1.94 -11.77 -2.35
CA GLN A 26 -1.49 -13.17 -2.32
C GLN A 26 -1.95 -13.90 -1.05
N THR A 27 -1.85 -13.25 0.11
CA THR A 27 -2.26 -13.85 1.39
C THR A 27 -3.78 -14.02 1.53
N LEU A 28 -4.56 -13.28 0.75
CA LEU A 28 -6.01 -13.44 0.71
C LEU A 28 -6.48 -14.64 -0.14
N GLY A 29 -5.61 -15.24 -0.93
CA GLY A 29 -5.96 -16.36 -1.80
C GLY A 29 -5.63 -17.72 -1.21
N LEU A 30 -6.05 -18.78 -1.92
CA LEU A 30 -5.67 -20.17 -1.66
C LEU A 30 -4.71 -20.69 -2.72
N THR A 31 -3.69 -21.40 -2.28
CA THR A 31 -2.78 -22.17 -3.13
C THR A 31 -3.45 -23.44 -3.67
N LEU A 32 -2.80 -24.12 -4.58
CA LEU A 32 -3.28 -25.41 -5.11
C LEU A 32 -3.47 -26.48 -4.00
N ASP A 33 -2.72 -26.35 -2.91
CA ASP A 33 -2.83 -27.27 -1.75
C ASP A 33 -3.95 -26.82 -0.77
N GLY A 34 -4.69 -25.77 -1.10
CA GLY A 34 -5.81 -25.24 -0.32
C GLY A 34 -5.40 -24.60 1.00
N VAL A 35 -4.18 -24.06 1.06
CA VAL A 35 -3.71 -23.23 2.18
C VAL A 35 -3.60 -21.77 1.75
N ALA A 36 -3.61 -20.86 2.71
CA ALA A 36 -3.44 -19.43 2.42
C ALA A 36 -2.09 -19.17 1.76
N GLY A 37 -2.07 -18.22 0.83
CA GLY A 37 -0.84 -17.78 0.18
C GLY A 37 0.15 -17.19 1.17
N LYS A 38 1.44 -17.40 0.90
CA LYS A 38 2.54 -16.73 1.60
C LYS A 38 2.97 -15.49 0.82
N PRO A 39 3.65 -14.52 1.45
CA PRO A 39 4.15 -13.35 0.73
C PRO A 39 4.97 -13.73 -0.51
N LEU A 40 4.75 -13.02 -1.63
CA LEU A 40 5.50 -13.18 -2.87
C LEU A 40 6.90 -12.59 -2.78
N PHE A 41 7.03 -11.50 -2.03
CA PHE A 41 8.26 -10.73 -1.91
C PHE A 41 8.63 -10.52 -0.45
N ALA A 42 9.93 -10.62 -0.15
CA ALA A 42 10.48 -10.00 1.04
C ALA A 42 10.40 -8.49 0.87
N THR A 43 9.89 -7.80 1.87
CA THR A 43 9.89 -6.34 1.95
C THR A 43 10.58 -5.93 3.24
N THR A 44 11.10 -4.71 3.29
CA THR A 44 11.70 -4.18 4.52
C THR A 44 10.63 -4.07 5.61
N PRO A 45 10.70 -4.83 6.71
CA PRO A 45 9.63 -4.83 7.72
C PRO A 45 9.67 -3.59 8.61
N SER A 46 10.86 -3.07 8.87
CA SER A 46 11.09 -1.86 9.66
C SER A 46 12.45 -1.25 9.34
N VAL A 47 12.59 0.05 9.58
CA VAL A 47 13.83 0.79 9.39
C VAL A 47 14.23 1.45 10.70
N PRO A 48 15.43 1.20 11.23
CA PRO A 48 15.90 1.83 12.45
C PRO A 48 16.19 3.32 12.23
N GLY A 49 15.97 4.10 13.27
CA GLY A 49 16.37 5.50 13.31
C GLY A 49 17.88 5.66 13.52
N LEU A 50 18.44 6.68 12.87
CA LEU A 50 19.84 7.07 12.99
C LEU A 50 19.91 8.25 13.96
N THR A 51 20.57 8.05 15.09
CA THR A 51 20.80 9.08 16.13
C THR A 51 22.21 9.05 16.64
N LEU A 52 22.65 10.15 17.22
CA LEU A 52 23.88 10.25 18.01
C LEU A 52 23.60 10.32 19.51
N GLY A 53 22.32 10.27 19.90
CA GLY A 53 21.87 10.39 21.29
C GLY A 53 21.36 9.06 21.87
N THR A 54 20.34 9.16 22.72
CA THR A 54 19.79 8.04 23.50
C THR A 54 18.48 7.49 22.95
N ALA A 55 17.83 8.19 22.05
CA ALA A 55 16.57 7.75 21.45
C ALA A 55 16.76 6.45 20.67
N VAL A 56 15.90 5.47 20.91
CA VAL A 56 15.88 4.22 20.17
C VAL A 56 14.52 4.08 19.50
N GLY A 57 14.49 4.15 18.19
CA GLY A 57 13.25 4.08 17.43
C GLY A 57 13.41 3.39 16.07
N SER A 58 12.29 2.99 15.51
CA SER A 58 12.18 2.42 14.16
C SER A 58 10.90 2.88 13.48
N ILE A 59 10.90 2.89 12.17
CA ILE A 59 9.69 3.03 11.36
C ILE A 59 9.22 1.66 10.92
N SER A 60 7.91 1.41 10.99
CA SER A 60 7.24 0.29 10.35
C SER A 60 6.26 0.78 9.27
N PHE A 61 6.05 -0.07 8.26
CA PHE A 61 5.20 0.22 7.08
C PHE A 61 3.83 -0.45 7.17
N THR A 62 3.61 -1.25 8.19
CA THR A 62 2.34 -1.93 8.41
C THR A 62 1.65 -1.34 9.61
N ASN A 63 0.49 -0.75 9.38
CA ASN A 63 -0.46 -0.50 10.44
C ASN A 63 -1.57 -1.55 10.31
N SER A 64 -1.87 -2.23 11.38
CA SER A 64 -2.93 -3.22 11.43
C SER A 64 -4.33 -2.67 11.15
N ALA A 65 -4.51 -1.35 11.20
CA ALA A 65 -5.82 -0.72 11.09
C ALA A 65 -6.15 -0.20 9.68
N SER A 66 -5.19 0.33 8.92
CA SER A 66 -5.46 0.86 7.58
C SER A 66 -4.17 0.99 6.77
N PHE A 67 -3.78 -0.07 6.10
CA PHE A 67 -2.65 -0.01 5.19
C PHE A 67 -3.08 0.60 3.86
N SER A 68 -2.48 1.73 3.49
CA SER A 68 -2.68 2.37 2.20
C SER A 68 -1.33 2.73 1.57
N PRO A 69 -0.89 2.04 0.53
CA PRO A 69 0.37 2.35 -0.14
C PRO A 69 0.37 3.74 -0.80
N THR A 70 -0.80 4.30 -1.10
CA THR A 70 -0.92 5.63 -1.71
C THR A 70 -0.53 6.76 -0.76
N GLU A 71 -0.55 6.51 0.55
CA GLU A 71 -0.16 7.49 1.57
C GLU A 71 1.35 7.67 1.70
N PHE A 72 2.16 6.76 1.15
CA PHE A 72 3.61 6.88 1.26
C PHE A 72 4.14 8.12 0.54
N ALA A 73 4.74 9.05 1.28
CA ALA A 73 5.50 10.16 0.71
C ALA A 73 6.97 9.75 0.49
N ALA A 74 7.54 10.02 -0.69
CA ALA A 74 8.91 9.67 -1.03
C ALA A 74 9.91 10.61 -0.33
N SER A 75 10.05 10.49 0.98
CA SER A 75 10.87 11.38 1.81
C SER A 75 11.67 10.63 2.87
N ASP A 76 12.74 11.25 3.33
CA ASP A 76 13.34 10.97 4.62
C ASP A 76 12.59 11.77 5.69
N TYR A 77 12.67 11.33 6.95
CA TYR A 77 11.98 11.95 8.09
C TYR A 77 12.95 12.20 9.23
N GLU A 78 12.75 13.32 9.93
CA GLU A 78 13.52 13.65 11.13
C GLU A 78 12.57 13.83 12.31
N VAL A 79 12.71 13.00 13.33
CA VAL A 79 12.03 13.21 14.62
C VAL A 79 12.89 14.15 15.44
N ARG A 80 12.33 15.28 15.86
CA ARG A 80 12.98 16.31 16.67
C ARG A 80 12.28 16.34 18.02
N PHE A 81 13.02 15.93 19.04
CA PHE A 81 12.54 16.04 20.42
C PHE A 81 12.61 17.50 20.88
N ASP A 82 11.68 17.90 21.73
CA ASP A 82 11.63 19.22 22.34
C ASP A 82 12.69 19.38 23.46
N ALA A 83 12.68 20.52 24.15
CA ALA A 83 13.59 20.80 25.25
C ALA A 83 13.40 19.88 26.47
N THR A 84 12.28 19.16 26.55
CA THR A 84 12.00 18.19 27.62
C THR A 84 12.47 16.78 27.26
N GLY A 85 12.69 16.48 25.97
CA GLY A 85 13.01 15.16 25.46
C GLY A 85 11.82 14.18 25.47
N VAL A 86 10.59 14.64 25.77
CA VAL A 86 9.40 13.81 25.87
C VAL A 86 8.50 13.94 24.65
N GLY A 87 8.20 15.18 24.26
CA GLY A 87 7.44 15.52 23.08
C GLY A 87 8.33 16.00 21.93
N GLY A 88 7.70 16.49 20.86
CA GLY A 88 8.44 17.04 19.73
C GLY A 88 7.63 17.10 18.45
N GLN A 89 8.33 16.98 17.34
CA GLN A 89 7.71 16.98 16.01
C GLN A 89 8.42 16.02 15.06
N VAL A 90 7.65 15.41 14.16
CA VAL A 90 8.16 14.69 12.99
C VAL A 90 8.22 15.67 11.83
N VAL A 91 9.36 15.78 11.19
CA VAL A 91 9.59 16.65 10.03
C VAL A 91 9.80 15.79 8.78
N ARG A 92 8.97 15.98 7.77
CA ARG A 92 9.18 15.40 6.45
C ARG A 92 10.21 16.25 5.69
N LEU A 93 11.33 15.65 5.32
CA LEU A 93 12.48 16.42 4.81
C LEU A 93 12.34 16.88 3.37
N SER A 94 11.41 16.33 2.58
CA SER A 94 11.17 16.72 1.18
C SER A 94 10.55 18.12 1.04
N ASP A 95 9.69 18.52 1.97
CA ASP A 95 8.92 19.78 1.91
C ASP A 95 8.87 20.54 3.24
N GLY A 96 9.39 19.94 4.32
CA GLY A 96 9.42 20.55 5.63
C GLY A 96 8.11 20.47 6.41
N GLU A 97 7.13 19.69 5.95
CA GLU A 97 5.88 19.47 6.70
C GLU A 97 6.18 18.89 8.09
N THR A 98 5.44 19.36 9.09
CA THR A 98 5.68 18.97 10.49
C THR A 98 4.43 18.41 11.15
N THR A 99 4.56 17.28 11.83
CA THR A 99 3.50 16.68 12.65
C THR A 99 3.94 16.67 14.11
N PRO A 100 3.29 17.41 15.01
CA PRO A 100 3.65 17.45 16.41
C PRO A 100 3.20 16.18 17.14
N PHE A 101 3.96 15.78 18.17
CA PHE A 101 3.58 14.72 19.12
C PHE A 101 3.88 15.14 20.56
N THR A 102 3.07 14.66 21.50
CA THR A 102 3.20 14.98 22.92
C THR A 102 4.11 14.03 23.68
N ASN A 103 4.20 12.78 23.21
CA ASN A 103 5.08 11.74 23.76
C ASN A 103 5.25 10.60 22.75
N ILE A 104 6.21 9.72 22.98
CA ILE A 104 6.51 8.59 22.06
C ILE A 104 5.35 7.58 21.95
N ALA A 105 4.49 7.46 22.97
CA ALA A 105 3.35 6.56 22.90
C ALA A 105 2.26 7.11 21.95
N THR A 106 2.01 8.42 21.97
CA THR A 106 1.11 9.03 20.97
C THR A 106 1.67 8.94 19.56
N LEU A 107 2.98 9.09 19.39
CA LEU A 107 3.65 8.96 18.11
C LEU A 107 3.51 7.54 17.55
N SER A 108 3.62 6.50 18.37
CA SER A 108 3.48 5.10 17.96
C SER A 108 2.05 4.70 17.54
N THR A 109 1.06 5.51 17.88
CA THR A 109 -0.35 5.30 17.48
C THR A 109 -0.79 6.23 16.35
N THR A 110 0.06 7.21 15.99
CA THR A 110 -0.22 8.16 14.91
C THR A 110 0.44 7.66 13.62
N GLN A 111 -0.35 7.54 12.57
CA GLN A 111 0.16 7.25 11.24
C GLN A 111 0.51 8.56 10.53
N ILE A 112 1.73 8.65 10.00
CA ILE A 112 2.22 9.79 9.24
C ILE A 112 2.68 9.26 7.88
N ASP A 113 2.05 9.68 6.81
CA ASP A 113 2.36 9.24 5.43
C ASP A 113 2.42 7.70 5.29
N GLY A 114 1.50 6.97 5.92
CA GLY A 114 1.51 5.50 5.91
C GLY A 114 2.59 4.85 6.77
N LEU A 115 3.35 5.64 7.55
CA LEU A 115 4.44 5.18 8.41
C LEU A 115 4.04 5.27 9.88
N THR A 116 4.48 4.30 10.67
CA THR A 116 4.34 4.30 12.13
C THR A 116 5.72 4.40 12.77
N PHE A 117 5.91 5.40 13.63
CA PHE A 117 7.17 5.66 14.32
C PHE A 117 7.13 5.03 15.71
N ASN A 118 7.88 3.96 15.90
CA ASN A 118 7.93 3.20 17.15
C ASN A 118 9.21 3.50 17.91
N PHE A 119 9.10 4.04 19.12
CA PHE A 119 10.23 4.30 19.99
C PHE A 119 10.17 3.40 21.22
N THR A 120 11.30 2.82 21.58
CA THR A 120 11.49 2.04 22.80
C THR A 120 12.22 2.84 23.88
N ALA A 121 12.90 3.93 23.50
CA ALA A 121 13.52 4.89 24.41
C ALA A 121 13.31 6.31 23.89
N THR A 122 12.99 7.23 24.82
CA THR A 122 12.86 8.67 24.54
C THR A 122 14.22 9.29 24.23
N GLY A 123 14.16 10.43 23.54
CA GLY A 123 15.34 11.25 23.31
C GLY A 123 15.75 12.09 24.51
N THR A 124 16.91 12.71 24.41
CA THR A 124 17.32 13.83 25.25
C THR A 124 16.78 15.15 24.70
N ALA A 125 16.93 16.23 25.46
CA ALA A 125 16.52 17.57 25.05
C ALA A 125 17.11 17.94 23.67
N ASN A 126 16.24 18.32 22.73
CA ASN A 126 16.58 18.74 21.35
C ASN A 126 17.27 17.65 20.51
N GLU A 127 17.21 16.39 20.92
CA GLU A 127 17.77 15.28 20.15
C GLU A 127 17.03 15.12 18.82
N ARG A 128 17.75 14.67 17.79
CA ARG A 128 17.24 14.41 16.45
C ARG A 128 17.51 12.98 16.04
N VAL A 129 16.50 12.35 15.46
CA VAL A 129 16.58 10.99 14.92
C VAL A 129 16.18 11.02 13.46
N LEU A 130 17.10 10.63 12.59
CA LEU A 130 16.88 10.59 11.14
C LEU A 130 16.40 9.19 10.74
N PHE A 131 15.34 9.14 9.97
CA PHE A 131 14.80 7.93 9.36
C PHE A 131 14.85 8.01 7.84
N LYS A 132 15.27 6.91 7.20
CA LYS A 132 15.35 6.77 5.75
C LYS A 132 14.51 5.57 5.29
N PRO A 133 13.16 5.67 5.33
CA PRO A 133 12.28 4.52 5.16
C PRO A 133 12.43 3.82 3.81
N PHE A 134 12.74 4.56 2.76
CA PHE A 134 12.78 4.03 1.41
C PHE A 134 14.19 3.82 0.86
N GLY A 135 15.23 4.19 1.63
CA GLY A 135 16.61 4.23 1.14
C GLY A 135 17.16 2.90 0.64
N THR A 136 16.74 1.76 1.22
CA THR A 136 17.15 0.40 0.83
C THR A 136 16.00 -0.46 0.33
N ALA A 137 14.76 -0.01 0.42
CA ALA A 137 13.57 -0.81 0.17
C ALA A 137 13.55 -1.48 -1.22
N ALA A 138 14.06 -0.80 -2.25
CA ALA A 138 14.15 -1.36 -3.59
C ALA A 138 15.20 -2.49 -3.70
N SER A 139 16.33 -2.37 -2.98
CA SER A 139 17.39 -3.38 -2.98
C SER A 139 17.07 -4.59 -2.08
N ASP A 140 16.23 -4.38 -1.07
CA ASP A 140 15.85 -5.41 -0.12
C ASP A 140 14.72 -6.29 -0.65
N MET A 141 13.99 -5.83 -1.67
CA MET A 141 12.91 -6.58 -2.29
C MET A 141 13.43 -7.82 -3.02
N LYS A 142 13.03 -9.00 -2.56
CA LYS A 142 13.42 -10.30 -3.13
C LYS A 142 12.21 -11.17 -3.31
N ALA A 143 12.18 -11.96 -4.40
CA ALA A 143 11.15 -12.98 -4.59
C ALA A 143 11.29 -14.09 -3.54
N LEU A 144 10.18 -14.54 -2.97
CA LEU A 144 10.10 -15.62 -1.99
C LEU A 144 9.42 -16.88 -2.54
N VAL A 145 8.70 -16.75 -3.65
CA VAL A 145 7.96 -17.86 -4.28
C VAL A 145 8.75 -18.38 -5.46
N TYR A 146 9.11 -19.66 -5.39
CA TYR A 146 9.91 -20.36 -6.41
C TYR A 146 9.15 -21.52 -7.08
N SER A 147 7.96 -21.85 -6.56
CA SER A 147 7.11 -22.90 -7.12
C SER A 147 5.76 -22.33 -7.55
N PRO A 148 5.24 -22.69 -8.73
CA PRO A 148 3.88 -22.32 -9.13
C PRO A 148 2.79 -22.80 -8.16
N ARG A 149 3.05 -23.87 -7.39
CA ARG A 149 2.12 -24.38 -6.38
C ARG A 149 1.91 -23.43 -5.21
N ASP A 150 2.89 -22.57 -4.92
CA ASP A 150 2.82 -21.59 -3.84
C ASP A 150 2.04 -20.34 -4.22
N LEU A 151 1.68 -20.18 -5.51
CA LEU A 151 0.82 -19.08 -5.94
C LEU A 151 -0.63 -19.32 -5.49
N ALA A 152 -1.17 -18.37 -4.74
CA ALA A 152 -2.53 -18.42 -4.25
C ALA A 152 -3.48 -17.83 -5.29
N VAL A 153 -3.85 -18.64 -6.27
CA VAL A 153 -4.67 -18.21 -7.42
C VAL A 153 -6.16 -18.32 -7.16
N ALA A 154 -6.59 -19.16 -6.22
CA ALA A 154 -7.98 -19.40 -5.92
C ALA A 154 -8.54 -18.43 -4.88
N ASN A 155 -9.83 -18.10 -5.01
CA ASN A 155 -10.57 -17.41 -3.96
C ASN A 155 -10.80 -18.35 -2.77
N PRO A 156 -10.67 -17.86 -1.51
CA PRO A 156 -11.02 -18.65 -0.33
C PRO A 156 -12.54 -18.77 -0.11
N ILE A 157 -13.32 -18.03 -0.87
CA ILE A 157 -14.78 -17.99 -0.79
C ILE A 157 -15.40 -18.46 -2.11
N ASN A 158 -16.59 -19.01 -2.02
CA ASN A 158 -17.41 -19.43 -3.15
C ASN A 158 -18.83 -18.89 -3.01
N ALA A 159 -19.48 -18.63 -4.13
CA ALA A 159 -20.86 -18.18 -4.16
C ALA A 159 -21.70 -19.13 -5.03
N ALA A 160 -22.88 -19.47 -4.55
CA ALA A 160 -23.86 -20.29 -5.24
C ALA A 160 -25.18 -19.52 -5.36
N MET A 161 -25.73 -19.49 -6.56
CA MET A 161 -27.08 -18.97 -6.81
C MET A 161 -28.10 -19.99 -6.34
N GLY A 162 -29.18 -19.53 -5.72
CA GLY A 162 -30.26 -20.41 -5.31
C GLY A 162 -30.87 -21.14 -6.52
N THR A 163 -31.16 -22.44 -6.35
CA THR A 163 -31.70 -23.28 -7.44
C THR A 163 -33.15 -22.92 -7.82
N SER A 164 -33.87 -22.24 -6.93
CA SER A 164 -35.25 -21.75 -7.15
C SER A 164 -35.28 -20.27 -7.57
N ASN A 165 -34.14 -19.64 -7.83
CA ASN A 165 -34.11 -18.27 -8.28
C ASN A 165 -34.89 -18.11 -9.59
N SER A 166 -35.74 -17.10 -9.65
CA SER A 166 -36.61 -16.82 -10.79
C SER A 166 -36.33 -15.46 -11.46
N GLY A 167 -35.44 -14.66 -10.86
CA GLY A 167 -34.91 -13.43 -11.41
C GLY A 167 -33.77 -13.68 -12.40
N THR A 168 -33.11 -12.58 -12.82
CA THR A 168 -31.99 -12.62 -13.78
C THR A 168 -30.64 -12.40 -13.10
N LEU A 169 -30.56 -12.64 -11.80
CA LEU A 169 -29.32 -12.46 -11.03
C LEU A 169 -28.19 -13.33 -11.57
N GLN A 170 -27.03 -12.74 -11.73
CA GLN A 170 -25.79 -13.40 -12.12
C GLN A 170 -24.64 -12.90 -11.26
N LEU A 171 -23.75 -13.82 -10.88
CA LEU A 171 -22.51 -13.48 -10.21
C LEU A 171 -21.55 -12.82 -11.21
N ALA A 172 -21.21 -11.55 -10.98
CA ALA A 172 -20.27 -10.80 -11.79
C ALA A 172 -18.87 -10.76 -11.18
N GLY A 173 -18.78 -10.80 -9.85
CA GLY A 173 -17.50 -10.80 -9.14
C GLY A 173 -17.65 -11.31 -7.72
N LEU A 174 -16.61 -11.97 -7.24
CA LEU A 174 -16.47 -12.41 -5.85
C LEU A 174 -15.00 -12.35 -5.48
N GLN A 175 -14.67 -11.63 -4.41
CA GLN A 175 -13.29 -11.38 -4.03
C GLN A 175 -13.13 -11.31 -2.51
N ALA A 176 -12.09 -11.93 -1.99
CA ALA A 176 -11.62 -11.67 -0.64
C ALA A 176 -10.93 -10.30 -0.62
N THR A 177 -11.30 -9.43 0.30
CA THR A 177 -10.78 -8.05 0.41
C THR A 177 -10.05 -7.82 1.73
N GLY A 178 -10.36 -8.60 2.77
CA GLY A 178 -9.86 -8.38 4.13
C GLY A 178 -10.39 -7.10 4.79
N ILE A 179 -11.30 -6.37 4.15
CA ILE A 179 -11.87 -5.12 4.67
C ILE A 179 -13.05 -5.45 5.57
N THR A 180 -12.99 -5.01 6.83
CA THR A 180 -14.02 -5.20 7.84
C THR A 180 -14.46 -3.87 8.43
N TRP A 181 -15.57 -3.87 9.17
CA TRP A 181 -16.03 -2.71 9.92
C TRP A 181 -15.54 -2.77 11.37
N ASN A 182 -14.85 -1.73 11.81
CA ASN A 182 -14.50 -1.58 13.21
C ASN A 182 -15.55 -0.75 13.94
N GLY A 183 -16.41 -1.41 14.71
CA GLY A 183 -17.49 -0.77 15.46
C GLY A 183 -16.99 0.20 16.56
N GLY A 184 -15.76 0.02 17.05
CA GLY A 184 -15.16 0.92 18.05
C GLY A 184 -14.71 2.25 17.47
N THR A 185 -14.22 2.27 16.23
CA THR A 185 -13.82 3.50 15.53
C THR A 185 -14.88 4.02 14.57
N GLY A 186 -15.89 3.22 14.23
CA GLY A 186 -16.90 3.58 13.24
C GLY A 186 -16.34 3.70 11.82
N GLN A 187 -15.32 2.92 11.48
CA GLN A 187 -14.61 2.99 10.19
C GLN A 187 -14.41 1.62 9.57
N ALA A 188 -14.32 1.58 8.23
CA ALA A 188 -13.84 0.43 7.51
C ALA A 188 -12.32 0.30 7.74
N VAL A 189 -11.86 -0.90 8.07
CA VAL A 189 -10.45 -1.19 8.34
C VAL A 189 -9.98 -2.37 7.52
N ASN A 190 -8.71 -2.33 7.14
CA ASN A 190 -8.07 -3.43 6.45
C ASN A 190 -7.46 -4.39 7.46
N SER A 191 -8.11 -5.51 7.67
CA SER A 191 -7.70 -6.53 8.66
C SER A 191 -6.99 -7.73 8.02
N GLY A 192 -6.68 -7.66 6.74
CA GLY A 192 -6.04 -8.74 5.99
C GLY A 192 -6.86 -10.03 6.01
N ILE A 193 -6.17 -11.16 5.88
CA ILE A 193 -6.83 -12.46 5.90
C ILE A 193 -7.53 -12.75 7.24
N GLY A 194 -7.02 -12.20 8.34
CA GLY A 194 -7.65 -12.31 9.65
C GLY A 194 -9.00 -11.61 9.76
N GLY A 195 -9.26 -10.64 8.89
CA GLY A 195 -10.53 -9.93 8.80
C GLY A 195 -11.58 -10.61 7.95
N LEU A 196 -11.24 -11.69 7.25
CA LEU A 196 -12.17 -12.46 6.44
C LEU A 196 -13.07 -13.31 7.37
N SER A 197 -14.09 -12.69 7.91
CA SER A 197 -15.09 -13.34 8.77
C SER A 197 -16.20 -13.93 7.91
N MET A 198 -15.98 -15.12 7.46
CA MET A 198 -17.01 -15.93 6.81
C MET A 198 -17.34 -17.07 7.74
N PRO A 199 -18.61 -17.45 7.83
CA PRO A 199 -18.79 -18.81 8.22
C PRO A 199 -18.35 -19.62 7.03
N PRO A 200 -17.35 -20.25 7.18
CA PRO A 200 -16.51 -20.35 8.34
C PRO A 200 -15.29 -19.47 8.30
N SER A 201 -14.37 -19.75 9.21
CA SER A 201 -13.05 -19.17 9.30
C SER A 201 -12.41 -18.82 7.94
N PRO A 202 -11.69 -17.72 7.85
CA PRO A 202 -11.08 -17.22 6.62
C PRO A 202 -10.08 -18.19 5.98
N VAL A 203 -9.53 -19.10 6.77
CA VAL A 203 -8.56 -20.08 6.31
C VAL A 203 -9.07 -21.49 6.60
N PRO A 204 -9.06 -22.40 5.62
CA PRO A 204 -9.42 -23.79 5.86
C PRO A 204 -8.70 -24.43 7.04
N PRO A 205 -9.29 -25.41 7.73
CA PRO A 205 -10.32 -26.32 7.21
C PRO A 205 -11.71 -25.69 7.14
N ALA A 206 -12.43 -26.06 6.10
CA ALA A 206 -13.82 -25.74 5.92
C ALA A 206 -14.64 -26.20 7.12
N THR A 207 -15.60 -25.39 7.52
CA THR A 207 -16.58 -25.81 8.51
C THR A 207 -17.87 -26.19 7.82
N THR A 208 -18.57 -27.10 8.38
CA THR A 208 -19.94 -27.44 7.96
C THR A 208 -20.86 -26.35 8.50
N GLY A 209 -21.25 -25.40 7.65
CA GLY A 209 -22.17 -24.34 8.05
C GLY A 209 -22.83 -23.69 6.84
N GLY A 210 -23.96 -23.06 7.04
CA GLY A 210 -24.82 -22.58 5.96
C GLY A 210 -24.30 -21.37 5.16
N GLY A 211 -23.14 -20.85 5.45
CA GLY A 211 -22.62 -19.65 4.79
C GLY A 211 -23.43 -18.38 5.08
N VAL A 212 -23.08 -17.29 4.41
CA VAL A 212 -23.88 -16.06 4.40
C VAL A 212 -24.90 -16.15 3.26
N VAL A 213 -26.16 -15.88 3.57
CA VAL A 213 -27.23 -15.92 2.57
C VAL A 213 -27.80 -14.53 2.38
N LEU A 214 -27.77 -14.07 1.12
CA LEU A 214 -28.53 -12.92 0.65
C LEU A 214 -29.92 -13.41 0.22
N THR A 215 -30.97 -12.82 0.75
CA THR A 215 -32.36 -13.13 0.35
C THR A 215 -33.04 -11.86 -0.14
N PHE A 216 -33.53 -11.88 -1.37
CA PHE A 216 -34.16 -10.74 -2.02
C PHE A 216 -35.67 -10.68 -1.78
N ASN A 217 -36.20 -9.46 -1.63
CA ASN A 217 -37.64 -9.19 -1.49
C ASN A 217 -38.26 -8.67 -2.81
N ALA A 218 -39.57 -8.46 -2.80
CA ALA A 218 -40.30 -7.96 -3.97
C ALA A 218 -39.92 -6.52 -4.38
N ALA A 219 -39.33 -5.71 -3.48
CA ALA A 219 -38.86 -4.37 -3.75
C ALA A 219 -37.43 -4.35 -4.32
N GLY A 220 -36.83 -5.52 -4.57
CA GLY A 220 -35.44 -5.60 -5.06
C GLY A 220 -34.40 -5.27 -4.01
N GLN A 221 -34.77 -5.27 -2.73
CA GLN A 221 -33.85 -5.12 -1.61
C GLN A 221 -33.43 -6.51 -1.10
N PHE A 222 -32.36 -6.60 -0.33
CA PHE A 222 -31.91 -7.87 0.26
C PHE A 222 -31.77 -7.80 1.78
N THR A 223 -31.88 -8.94 2.40
CA THR A 223 -31.51 -9.18 3.79
C THR A 223 -30.36 -10.17 3.83
N LEU A 224 -29.61 -10.15 4.92
CA LEU A 224 -28.49 -11.05 5.17
C LEU A 224 -28.77 -11.94 6.36
N SER A 225 -28.29 -13.17 6.27
CA SER A 225 -28.20 -14.07 7.41
C SER A 225 -26.85 -14.77 7.41
N GLY A 226 -26.35 -15.11 8.61
CA GLY A 226 -25.05 -15.74 8.78
C GLY A 226 -23.83 -14.80 8.70
N ASN A 227 -24.02 -13.52 8.48
CA ASN A 227 -22.97 -12.48 8.53
C ASN A 227 -22.71 -12.04 9.97
N ALA A 228 -21.48 -11.56 10.22
CA ALA A 228 -21.09 -10.99 11.51
C ALA A 228 -21.39 -9.49 11.60
N ASN A 229 -21.20 -8.75 10.50
CA ASN A 229 -21.34 -7.30 10.45
C ASN A 229 -22.27 -6.88 9.30
N PRO A 230 -22.91 -5.70 9.40
CA PRO A 230 -23.65 -5.10 8.28
C PRO A 230 -22.73 -4.84 7.08
N PRO A 231 -23.30 -4.79 5.85
CA PRO A 231 -22.54 -4.44 4.66
C PRO A 231 -21.98 -3.04 4.72
N ILE A 232 -20.84 -2.83 4.05
CA ILE A 232 -20.14 -1.55 3.97
C ILE A 232 -20.34 -0.96 2.58
N ASP A 233 -20.73 0.31 2.51
CA ASP A 233 -20.68 1.12 1.30
C ASP A 233 -19.28 1.72 1.14
N MET A 234 -18.48 1.09 0.28
CA MET A 234 -17.12 1.56 -0.05
C MET A 234 -17.11 2.70 -1.08
N ALA A 235 -18.27 3.04 -1.69
CA ALA A 235 -18.39 4.18 -2.60
C ALA A 235 -18.61 5.50 -1.85
N ALA A 236 -19.06 5.44 -0.60
CA ALA A 236 -19.13 6.60 0.27
C ALA A 236 -17.72 7.07 0.67
N ASN A 237 -17.56 8.36 0.86
CA ASN A 237 -16.29 8.96 1.33
C ASN A 237 -16.55 9.84 2.57
N PRO A 238 -16.15 9.39 3.79
CA PRO A 238 -15.52 8.09 4.09
C PRO A 238 -16.50 6.91 3.93
N PRO A 239 -15.98 5.65 3.80
CA PRO A 239 -16.82 4.45 3.76
C PRO A 239 -17.76 4.36 4.96
N GLN A 240 -19.00 3.91 4.74
CA GLN A 240 -20.05 3.85 5.76
C GLN A 240 -20.78 2.52 5.71
N LEU A 241 -21.48 2.17 6.78
CA LEU A 241 -22.40 1.04 6.76
C LEU A 241 -23.59 1.34 5.85
N LEU A 242 -24.01 0.35 5.06
CA LEU A 242 -25.28 0.43 4.33
C LEU A 242 -26.47 0.54 5.29
N ALA A 243 -27.39 1.43 4.93
CA ALA A 243 -28.63 1.59 5.69
C ALA A 243 -29.57 0.37 5.49
N GLY A 244 -29.93 -0.28 6.58
CA GLY A 244 -30.82 -1.46 6.55
C GLY A 244 -30.76 -2.27 7.83
N PRO A 245 -31.28 -3.51 7.92
CA PRO A 245 -31.98 -4.28 6.88
C PRO A 245 -33.43 -3.82 6.65
N PRO A 246 -34.05 -4.05 5.47
CA PRO A 246 -33.44 -4.60 4.26
C PRO A 246 -32.53 -3.57 3.57
N TYR A 247 -31.47 -4.05 2.89
CA TYR A 247 -30.47 -3.24 2.22
C TYR A 247 -30.83 -2.99 0.76
N ALA A 248 -30.57 -1.79 0.26
CA ALA A 248 -30.77 -1.49 -1.14
C ALA A 248 -29.82 -2.28 -2.04
N TYR A 249 -30.33 -2.78 -3.17
CA TYR A 249 -29.53 -3.46 -4.18
C TYR A 249 -29.48 -2.63 -5.46
N THR A 250 -28.28 -2.46 -6.01
CA THR A 250 -28.05 -1.86 -7.31
C THR A 250 -27.25 -2.85 -8.16
N SER A 251 -27.76 -3.17 -9.36
CA SER A 251 -27.09 -4.09 -10.29
C SER A 251 -25.69 -3.58 -10.66
N GLY A 252 -24.65 -4.39 -10.45
CA GLY A 252 -23.27 -4.06 -10.73
C GLY A 252 -22.52 -3.37 -9.59
N GLN A 253 -23.19 -2.98 -8.51
CA GLN A 253 -22.55 -2.46 -7.32
C GLN A 253 -21.93 -3.57 -6.49
N SER A 254 -20.72 -3.34 -5.99
CA SER A 254 -20.06 -4.28 -5.06
C SER A 254 -20.60 -4.12 -3.65
N ILE A 255 -20.95 -5.23 -3.02
CA ILE A 255 -21.40 -5.31 -1.63
C ILE A 255 -20.23 -5.87 -0.82
N HIS A 256 -19.73 -5.12 0.14
CA HIS A 256 -18.61 -5.51 1.00
C HIS A 256 -19.13 -5.96 2.37
N ILE A 257 -18.75 -7.15 2.79
CA ILE A 257 -19.21 -7.76 4.05
C ILE A 257 -18.07 -8.62 4.60
N ASP A 258 -17.77 -8.50 5.90
CA ASP A 258 -16.92 -9.46 6.64
C ASP A 258 -15.62 -9.86 5.93
N GLY A 259 -14.94 -8.91 5.27
CA GLY A 259 -13.65 -9.14 4.62
C GLY A 259 -13.74 -9.67 3.18
N TRP A 260 -14.91 -9.71 2.57
CA TRP A 260 -15.11 -10.10 1.17
C TRP A 260 -16.08 -9.15 0.47
N SER A 261 -16.07 -9.18 -0.85
CA SER A 261 -17.01 -8.44 -1.68
C SER A 261 -17.65 -9.34 -2.72
N ILE A 262 -18.93 -9.09 -2.99
CA ILE A 262 -19.68 -9.71 -4.07
C ILE A 262 -20.26 -8.65 -4.98
N ASN A 263 -20.18 -8.89 -6.28
CA ASN A 263 -20.82 -8.08 -7.31
C ASN A 263 -21.84 -8.94 -8.05
N LEU A 264 -23.09 -8.49 -8.04
CA LEU A 264 -24.20 -9.15 -8.73
C LEU A 264 -24.74 -8.26 -9.83
N LYS A 265 -25.10 -8.85 -10.95
CA LYS A 265 -25.77 -8.17 -12.05
C LYS A 265 -27.16 -8.78 -12.28
N GLY A 266 -28.05 -7.99 -12.89
CA GLY A 266 -29.41 -8.41 -13.17
C GLY A 266 -30.42 -7.91 -12.13
N SER A 267 -31.65 -8.39 -12.26
CA SER A 267 -32.79 -7.99 -11.44
C SER A 267 -33.26 -9.18 -10.60
N PRO A 268 -33.23 -9.08 -9.27
CA PRO A 268 -33.74 -10.12 -8.39
C PRO A 268 -35.27 -10.14 -8.40
N LYS A 269 -35.83 -11.30 -8.03
CA LYS A 269 -37.24 -11.45 -7.64
C LYS A 269 -37.34 -11.84 -6.17
N ALA A 270 -38.52 -11.67 -5.63
CA ALA A 270 -38.79 -12.08 -4.24
C ALA A 270 -38.47 -13.56 -4.05
N GLY A 271 -37.71 -13.87 -3.01
CA GLY A 271 -37.31 -15.23 -2.68
C GLY A 271 -36.02 -15.70 -3.39
N ASP A 272 -35.49 -14.92 -4.31
CA ASP A 272 -34.16 -15.23 -4.88
C ASP A 272 -33.09 -15.19 -3.79
N THR A 273 -32.16 -16.13 -3.84
CA THR A 273 -31.07 -16.24 -2.86
C THR A 273 -29.73 -16.38 -3.51
N VAL A 274 -28.70 -15.88 -2.80
CA VAL A 274 -27.29 -16.11 -3.11
C VAL A 274 -26.60 -16.55 -1.83
N THR A 275 -25.99 -17.72 -1.85
CA THR A 275 -25.26 -18.27 -0.70
C THR A 275 -23.77 -18.13 -0.93
N ILE A 276 -23.07 -17.54 0.03
CA ILE A 276 -21.62 -17.39 0.03
C ILE A 276 -21.04 -18.27 1.14
N GLY A 277 -20.07 -19.13 0.79
CA GLY A 277 -19.45 -20.08 1.72
C GLY A 277 -17.95 -20.17 1.54
N ASN A 278 -17.30 -20.94 2.41
CA ASN A 278 -15.86 -21.23 2.26
C ASN A 278 -15.64 -22.12 1.04
N ALA A 279 -14.67 -21.77 0.21
CA ALA A 279 -14.37 -22.51 -1.02
C ALA A 279 -13.98 -23.99 -0.78
N LYS A 280 -13.57 -24.32 0.45
CA LYS A 280 -13.22 -25.70 0.86
C LYS A 280 -14.32 -26.41 1.64
N ASP A 281 -15.51 -25.86 1.73
CA ASP A 281 -16.64 -26.59 2.31
C ASP A 281 -16.90 -27.88 1.51
N ALA A 282 -17.21 -28.94 2.22
CA ALA A 282 -17.39 -30.27 1.64
C ALA A 282 -18.38 -30.30 0.46
N GLN A 283 -19.38 -29.42 0.49
CA GLN A 283 -20.38 -29.28 -0.58
C GLN A 283 -19.78 -28.80 -1.92
N TYR A 284 -18.64 -28.13 -1.89
CA TYR A 284 -17.96 -27.62 -3.09
C TYR A 284 -16.83 -28.55 -3.57
N GLY A 285 -16.45 -29.53 -2.77
CA GLY A 285 -15.35 -30.45 -3.07
C GLY A 285 -14.03 -29.70 -3.38
N ASP A 286 -13.32 -30.15 -4.38
CA ASP A 286 -12.04 -29.54 -4.80
C ASP A 286 -12.20 -28.47 -5.88
N ASN A 287 -13.37 -27.84 -6.00
CA ASN A 287 -13.63 -26.83 -7.03
C ASN A 287 -12.69 -25.61 -6.93
N TYR A 288 -12.16 -25.32 -5.73
CA TYR A 288 -11.18 -24.24 -5.54
C TYR A 288 -9.92 -24.44 -6.41
N THR A 289 -9.53 -25.68 -6.74
CA THR A 289 -8.36 -25.97 -7.59
C THR A 289 -8.50 -25.44 -9.03
N ARG A 290 -9.72 -25.17 -9.47
CA ARG A 290 -10.08 -24.61 -10.78
C ARG A 290 -10.48 -23.14 -10.70
N ASN A 291 -10.44 -22.55 -9.52
CA ASN A 291 -10.84 -21.18 -9.29
C ASN A 291 -9.62 -20.26 -9.51
N ALA A 292 -9.78 -19.24 -10.35
CA ALA A 292 -8.75 -18.25 -10.63
C ALA A 292 -9.13 -16.85 -10.09
N GLY A 293 -10.04 -16.76 -9.14
CA GLY A 293 -10.58 -15.50 -8.65
C GLY A 293 -9.53 -14.60 -8.01
N ASN A 294 -8.61 -15.17 -7.23
CA ASN A 294 -7.53 -14.39 -6.64
C ASN A 294 -6.45 -14.01 -7.67
N ALA A 295 -6.21 -14.84 -8.68
CA ALA A 295 -5.33 -14.46 -9.80
C ALA A 295 -5.91 -13.25 -10.54
N THR A 296 -7.23 -13.22 -10.78
CA THR A 296 -7.90 -12.06 -11.38
C THR A 296 -7.76 -10.82 -10.49
N ALA A 297 -7.90 -10.98 -9.17
CA ALA A 297 -7.69 -9.88 -8.23
C ALA A 297 -6.24 -9.35 -8.26
N LEU A 298 -5.24 -10.25 -8.32
CA LEU A 298 -3.83 -9.87 -8.50
C LEU A 298 -3.59 -9.12 -9.83
N MET A 299 -4.23 -9.53 -10.92
CA MET A 299 -4.14 -8.82 -12.20
C MET A 299 -4.78 -7.44 -12.14
N ASN A 300 -5.90 -7.28 -11.42
CA ASN A 300 -6.59 -6.01 -11.27
C ASN A 300 -5.79 -4.99 -10.44
N LEU A 301 -4.79 -5.41 -9.67
CA LEU A 301 -3.89 -4.52 -8.96
C LEU A 301 -3.11 -3.57 -9.90
N ARG A 302 -3.00 -3.91 -11.18
CA ARG A 302 -2.45 -3.01 -12.21
C ARG A 302 -3.19 -1.66 -12.27
N ASP A 303 -4.49 -1.68 -12.05
CA ASP A 303 -5.37 -0.52 -12.18
C ASP A 303 -5.67 0.16 -10.83
N VAL A 304 -5.10 -0.39 -9.74
CA VAL A 304 -5.22 0.19 -8.41
C VAL A 304 -4.27 1.39 -8.26
N LYS A 305 -4.76 2.44 -7.62
CA LYS A 305 -3.97 3.62 -7.28
C LYS A 305 -3.01 3.28 -6.15
N MET A 306 -1.71 3.36 -6.42
CA MET A 306 -0.65 2.99 -5.47
C MET A 306 0.29 4.14 -5.13
N PHE A 307 0.32 5.20 -5.96
CA PHE A 307 1.28 6.31 -5.84
C PHE A 307 0.56 7.63 -6.10
N ASP A 308 0.45 8.48 -5.09
CA ASP A 308 -0.14 9.82 -5.24
C ASP A 308 -1.45 9.77 -6.05
N GLU A 309 -2.36 8.86 -5.70
CA GLU A 309 -3.62 8.60 -6.39
C GLU A 309 -3.47 8.13 -7.87
N SER A 310 -2.27 7.71 -8.28
CA SER A 310 -1.97 7.25 -9.64
C SER A 310 -1.78 5.73 -9.70
N THR A 311 -2.02 5.16 -10.88
CA THR A 311 -1.75 3.73 -11.14
C THR A 311 -0.25 3.44 -11.13
N LEU A 312 0.13 2.16 -11.09
CA LEU A 312 1.54 1.76 -11.18
C LEU A 312 2.24 2.33 -12.43
N SER A 313 1.58 2.29 -13.58
CA SER A 313 2.16 2.79 -14.85
C SER A 313 2.37 4.29 -14.82
N ASP A 314 1.38 5.05 -14.34
CA ASP A 314 1.45 6.50 -14.28
C ASP A 314 2.44 6.97 -13.22
N GLY A 315 2.47 6.31 -12.06
CA GLY A 315 3.44 6.58 -11.00
C GLY A 315 4.86 6.31 -11.45
N TYR A 316 5.11 5.22 -12.20
CA TYR A 316 6.42 4.95 -12.78
C TYR A 316 6.83 6.00 -13.81
N ALA A 317 5.93 6.38 -14.72
CA ALA A 317 6.18 7.42 -15.70
C ALA A 317 6.51 8.76 -15.04
N SER A 318 5.78 9.13 -13.99
CA SER A 318 6.05 10.33 -13.19
C SER A 318 7.42 10.30 -12.52
N ALA A 319 7.77 9.17 -11.88
CA ALA A 319 9.08 9.00 -11.25
C ALA A 319 10.22 9.10 -12.29
N MET A 320 10.07 8.47 -13.46
CA MET A 320 11.06 8.56 -14.53
C MET A 320 11.20 9.99 -15.09
N ALA A 321 10.09 10.72 -15.23
CA ALA A 321 10.12 12.11 -15.66
C ALA A 321 10.86 12.99 -14.65
N GLN A 322 10.63 12.80 -13.34
CA GLN A 322 11.35 13.52 -12.28
C GLN A 322 12.85 13.24 -12.32
N VAL A 323 13.25 11.97 -12.43
CA VAL A 323 14.67 11.58 -12.55
C VAL A 323 15.30 12.20 -13.82
N GLY A 324 14.59 12.15 -14.95
CA GLY A 324 15.03 12.73 -16.23
C GLY A 324 15.27 14.24 -16.13
N THR A 325 14.30 14.98 -15.56
CA THR A 325 14.40 16.43 -15.37
C THR A 325 15.60 16.81 -14.48
N ARG A 326 15.79 16.08 -13.37
CA ARG A 326 16.92 16.33 -12.46
C ARG A 326 18.26 15.99 -13.10
N THR A 327 18.34 14.89 -13.84
CA THR A 327 19.55 14.52 -14.59
C THR A 327 19.91 15.61 -15.60
N GLN A 328 18.93 16.12 -16.34
CA GLN A 328 19.16 17.20 -17.30
C GLN A 328 19.60 18.50 -16.62
N SER A 329 18.98 18.85 -15.48
CA SER A 329 19.39 20.00 -14.68
C SER A 329 20.81 19.87 -14.14
N ALA A 330 21.18 18.68 -13.68
CA ALA A 330 22.54 18.41 -13.18
C ALA A 330 23.59 18.47 -14.31
N LEU A 331 23.28 17.96 -15.50
CA LEU A 331 24.14 18.08 -16.68
C LEU A 331 24.33 19.54 -17.07
N PHE A 332 23.25 20.33 -17.15
CA PHE A 332 23.33 21.75 -17.43
C PHE A 332 24.19 22.52 -16.40
N ALA A 333 24.01 22.25 -15.10
CA ALA A 333 24.80 22.84 -14.04
C ALA A 333 26.29 22.45 -14.15
N SER A 334 26.57 21.20 -14.53
CA SER A 334 27.95 20.73 -14.78
C SER A 334 28.60 21.45 -15.94
N ASP A 335 27.90 21.59 -17.06
CA ASP A 335 28.40 22.26 -18.25
C ASP A 335 28.62 23.75 -18.01
N LEU A 336 27.69 24.40 -17.29
CA LEU A 336 27.86 25.79 -16.86
C LEU A 336 29.08 25.95 -15.95
N SER A 337 29.24 25.09 -14.94
CA SER A 337 30.40 25.14 -14.03
C SER A 337 31.71 24.92 -14.77
N LYS A 338 31.73 24.00 -15.75
CA LYS A 338 32.89 23.76 -16.59
C LYS A 338 33.23 24.98 -17.46
N SER A 339 32.22 25.63 -18.04
CA SER A 339 32.41 26.86 -18.83
C SER A 339 32.95 28.00 -17.96
N ILE A 340 32.44 28.18 -16.75
CA ILE A 340 32.94 29.16 -15.79
C ILE A 340 34.41 28.87 -15.43
N ALA A 341 34.73 27.60 -15.14
CA ALA A 341 36.11 27.20 -14.81
C ALA A 341 37.11 27.50 -15.95
N VAL A 342 36.72 27.20 -17.20
CA VAL A 342 37.51 27.51 -18.38
C VAL A 342 37.70 29.01 -18.53
N ASN A 343 36.66 29.82 -18.36
CA ASN A 343 36.76 31.28 -18.46
C ASN A 343 37.68 31.87 -17.38
N LEU A 344 37.51 31.41 -16.13
CA LEU A 344 38.40 31.83 -15.01
C LEU A 344 39.85 31.42 -15.24
N GLU A 345 40.11 30.26 -15.83
CA GLU A 345 41.47 29.83 -16.19
C GLU A 345 42.05 30.68 -17.30
N ASN A 346 41.24 31.03 -18.32
CA ASN A 346 41.65 31.95 -19.38
C ASN A 346 41.97 33.33 -18.82
N ASP A 347 41.12 33.87 -17.92
CA ASP A 347 41.35 35.17 -17.27
C ASP A 347 42.62 35.15 -16.40
N ARG A 348 42.82 34.07 -15.64
CA ARG A 348 44.02 33.85 -14.86
C ARG A 348 45.29 33.87 -15.76
N THR A 349 45.22 33.16 -16.88
CA THR A 349 46.30 33.05 -17.83
C THR A 349 46.60 34.41 -18.51
N ALA A 350 45.53 35.18 -18.82
CA ALA A 350 45.69 36.52 -19.40
C ALA A 350 46.34 37.51 -18.42
N VAL A 351 46.09 37.35 -17.10
CA VAL A 351 46.69 38.25 -16.08
C VAL A 351 48.09 37.81 -15.65
N SER A 352 48.33 36.48 -15.55
CA SER A 352 49.59 35.93 -15.02
C SER A 352 50.42 35.17 -16.04
N GLY A 353 49.96 35.05 -17.27
CA GLY A 353 50.69 34.38 -18.36
C GLY A 353 51.86 35.16 -18.83
N VAL A 354 53.00 34.51 -18.95
CA VAL A 354 54.17 35.12 -19.57
C VAL A 354 53.93 35.22 -21.08
N ASN A 355 53.93 36.43 -21.62
CA ASN A 355 53.86 36.61 -23.07
C ASN A 355 55.21 36.20 -23.65
N LEU A 356 55.29 35.00 -24.19
CA LEU A 356 56.52 34.43 -24.76
C LEU A 356 57.13 35.29 -25.88
N ASP A 357 56.27 36.00 -26.64
CA ASP A 357 56.76 36.92 -27.69
C ASP A 357 57.44 38.17 -27.10
N GLU A 358 56.88 38.66 -25.98
CA GLU A 358 57.51 39.81 -25.27
C GLU A 358 58.77 39.39 -24.55
N GLU A 359 58.84 38.22 -23.95
CA GLU A 359 60.03 37.66 -23.33
C GLU A 359 61.10 37.32 -24.40
N ALA A 360 60.70 36.75 -25.54
CA ALA A 360 61.61 36.51 -26.66
C ALA A 360 62.18 37.85 -27.26
N ALA A 361 61.37 38.88 -27.37
CA ALA A 361 61.82 40.22 -27.79
C ALA A 361 62.77 40.86 -26.79
N LYS A 362 62.56 40.68 -25.48
CA LYS A 362 63.50 41.14 -24.42
C LYS A 362 64.81 40.36 -24.41
N LEU A 363 64.79 39.09 -24.82
CA LEU A 363 65.98 38.26 -24.89
C LEU A 363 66.87 38.59 -26.13
N LEU A 364 66.28 39.19 -27.14
CA LEU A 364 67.00 39.64 -28.38
C LEU A 364 67.53 41.08 -28.32
N GLN A 365 67.25 41.82 -27.26
CA GLN A 365 67.79 43.09 -26.96
C GLN A 365 69.02 43.00 -26.00
#